data_03b900a895f21f04059ac2a0b9ef973d
#
_entry.id   03b900a895f21f04059ac2a0b9ef973d
#
_cell.length_a   1.000
_cell.length_b   1.000
_cell.length_c   1.000
_cell.angle_alpha   90.00
_cell.angle_beta   90.00
_cell.angle_gamma   90.00
#
_symmetry.space_group_name_H-M   'P 1'
#
loop_
_entity.id
_entity.type
_entity.pdbx_description
1 polymer ?
#
loop_
_entity_poly.entity_id
_entity_poly.type
_entity_poly.pdbx_seq_one_letter_code
_entity_poly.pdbx_strand_id
1 'polypeptide(L)'
;MSTANNDAYRKIAELAREMNEHLPSDSATALRELIHNAVDHIPGATYAGITVVSTHNRDVATPAATHEYPRTLDSLQQKHREGPCYDAAVEHDSYYISHLREETRWPSFRSDALDQTPIQSIAAFQLFTTRDTVGALNLYSDVSDAFDQESRDLGYIFSAHAATVWSALQRGEQFRSALASRDTIGQAKGMIMERYSVNAIQAFELLRRLSQESNVRLHEIARQLVENDHPSGAR
;
A
#
# COMPACT_ATOMS: atom_id res chain seq x y z
N MET A 1 -38.25 4.78 -10.74
CA MET A 1 -36.88 4.65 -10.17
C MET A 1 -36.89 3.43 -9.30
N SER A 2 -36.17 2.41 -9.70
CA SER A 2 -36.38 0.99 -9.38
C SER A 2 -35.99 0.63 -7.92
N THR A 3 -36.79 -0.25 -7.30
CA THR A 3 -36.55 -0.91 -6.01
C THR A 3 -35.17 -1.58 -5.92
N ALA A 4 -34.62 -2.07 -7.02
CA ALA A 4 -33.29 -2.66 -7.13
C ALA A 4 -32.15 -1.67 -6.75
N ASN A 5 -32.29 -0.39 -7.11
CA ASN A 5 -31.29 0.64 -6.79
C ASN A 5 -31.28 0.95 -5.29
N ASN A 6 -32.42 0.89 -4.63
CA ASN A 6 -32.56 1.13 -3.20
C ASN A 6 -32.02 -0.02 -2.34
N ASP A 7 -32.11 -1.26 -2.83
CA ASP A 7 -31.55 -2.45 -2.18
C ASP A 7 -30.00 -2.45 -2.27
N ALA A 8 -29.43 -2.03 -3.41
CA ALA A 8 -27.99 -1.86 -3.57
C ALA A 8 -27.44 -0.82 -2.59
N TYR A 9 -28.06 0.36 -2.51
CA TYR A 9 -27.65 1.40 -1.55
C TYR A 9 -27.77 0.97 -0.08
N ARG A 10 -28.78 0.16 0.25
CA ARG A 10 -28.93 -0.36 1.61
C ARG A 10 -27.84 -1.38 1.94
N LYS A 11 -27.55 -2.30 1.03
CA LYS A 11 -26.47 -3.28 1.16
C LYS A 11 -25.10 -2.61 1.30
N ILE A 12 -24.87 -1.56 0.53
CA ILE A 12 -23.70 -0.69 0.63
C ILE A 12 -23.56 -0.05 2.02
N ALA A 13 -24.66 0.51 2.54
CA ALA A 13 -24.67 1.18 3.84
C ALA A 13 -24.51 0.18 5.01
N GLU A 14 -25.00 -1.06 4.87
CA GLU A 14 -24.81 -2.15 5.82
C GLU A 14 -23.34 -2.60 5.82
N LEU A 15 -22.76 -2.89 4.66
CA LEU A 15 -21.33 -3.23 4.50
C LEU A 15 -20.42 -2.13 5.05
N ALA A 16 -20.70 -0.87 4.75
CA ALA A 16 -19.90 0.25 5.26
C ALA A 16 -19.96 0.38 6.79
N ARG A 17 -21.08 0.01 7.42
CA ARG A 17 -21.21 -0.04 8.89
C ARG A 17 -20.44 -1.21 9.49
N GLU A 18 -20.61 -2.41 8.96
CA GLU A 18 -19.90 -3.62 9.42
C GLU A 18 -18.38 -3.43 9.33
N MET A 19 -17.91 -2.86 8.22
CA MET A 19 -16.49 -2.55 8.02
C MET A 19 -15.97 -1.50 9.00
N ASN A 20 -16.80 -0.57 9.47
CA ASN A 20 -16.40 0.50 10.38
C ASN A 20 -16.44 0.06 11.86
N GLU A 21 -17.31 -0.91 12.21
CA GLU A 21 -17.44 -1.42 13.58
C GLU A 21 -16.31 -2.37 13.98
N HIS A 22 -15.63 -2.98 13.02
CA HIS A 22 -14.61 -4.00 13.24
C HIS A 22 -13.20 -3.60 12.75
N LEU A 23 -12.85 -2.30 12.77
CA LEU A 23 -11.49 -1.88 12.43
C LEU A 23 -10.50 -2.42 13.48
N PRO A 24 -9.64 -3.40 13.13
CA PRO A 24 -8.60 -3.88 14.03
C PRO A 24 -7.66 -2.74 14.41
N SER A 25 -7.12 -2.80 15.62
CA SER A 25 -6.10 -1.85 16.10
C SER A 25 -4.77 -1.96 15.34
N ASP A 26 -4.57 -3.06 14.61
CA ASP A 26 -3.45 -3.28 13.67
C ASP A 26 -3.94 -3.16 12.23
N SER A 27 -3.38 -2.22 11.57
CA SER A 27 -3.78 -1.75 10.27
C SER A 27 -3.37 -2.70 9.10
N ALA A 28 -2.37 -3.54 9.28
CA ALA A 28 -2.05 -4.59 8.30
C ALA A 28 -3.11 -5.70 8.33
N THR A 29 -3.66 -5.98 9.51
CA THR A 29 -4.81 -6.88 9.68
C THR A 29 -6.06 -6.27 9.07
N ALA A 30 -6.32 -4.97 9.27
CA ALA A 30 -7.46 -4.28 8.67
C ALA A 30 -7.48 -4.35 7.14
N LEU A 31 -6.32 -4.18 6.49
CA LEU A 31 -6.23 -4.33 5.02
C LEU A 31 -6.49 -5.77 4.57
N ARG A 32 -5.99 -6.76 5.31
CA ARG A 32 -6.24 -8.17 4.98
C ARG A 32 -7.71 -8.54 5.11
N GLU A 33 -8.36 -8.14 6.20
CA GLU A 33 -9.79 -8.36 6.40
C GLU A 33 -10.62 -7.69 5.31
N LEU A 34 -10.27 -6.45 4.95
CA LEU A 34 -10.94 -5.72 3.90
C LEU A 34 -10.90 -6.45 2.55
N ILE A 35 -9.74 -6.97 2.14
CA ILE A 35 -9.65 -7.68 0.85
C ILE A 35 -10.31 -9.07 0.88
N HIS A 36 -10.37 -9.74 2.04
CA HIS A 36 -11.16 -10.96 2.17
C HIS A 36 -12.66 -10.66 2.06
N ASN A 37 -13.14 -9.62 2.75
CA ASN A 37 -14.51 -9.15 2.62
C ASN A 37 -14.85 -8.74 1.18
N ALA A 38 -13.90 -8.14 0.43
CA ALA A 38 -14.11 -7.82 -0.98
C ALA A 38 -14.35 -9.09 -1.81
N VAL A 39 -13.59 -10.16 -1.59
CA VAL A 39 -13.80 -11.45 -2.27
C VAL A 39 -15.14 -12.08 -1.89
N ASP A 40 -15.53 -12.00 -0.61
CA ASP A 40 -16.77 -12.61 -0.13
C ASP A 40 -18.03 -11.90 -0.64
N HIS A 41 -17.95 -10.58 -0.95
CA HIS A 41 -19.11 -9.76 -1.26
C HIS A 41 -19.20 -9.26 -2.69
N ILE A 42 -18.09 -9.26 -3.43
CA ILE A 42 -18.08 -8.80 -4.84
C ILE A 42 -18.28 -10.00 -5.76
N PRO A 43 -19.40 -10.06 -6.52
CA PRO A 43 -19.65 -11.15 -7.44
C PRO A 43 -18.49 -11.30 -8.44
N GLY A 44 -18.12 -12.55 -8.70
CA GLY A 44 -17.04 -12.88 -9.62
C GLY A 44 -15.62 -12.74 -9.07
N ALA A 45 -15.41 -12.11 -7.92
CA ALA A 45 -14.09 -12.03 -7.31
C ALA A 45 -13.68 -13.37 -6.69
N THR A 46 -12.56 -13.94 -7.11
CA THR A 46 -11.98 -15.16 -6.54
C THR A 46 -10.76 -14.82 -5.67
N TYR A 47 -9.99 -13.82 -6.08
CA TYR A 47 -8.83 -13.35 -5.35
C TYR A 47 -8.79 -11.81 -5.33
N ALA A 48 -8.14 -11.26 -4.30
CA ALA A 48 -7.94 -9.82 -4.18
C ALA A 48 -6.54 -9.50 -3.67
N GLY A 49 -6.06 -8.31 -4.01
CA GLY A 49 -4.80 -7.78 -3.51
C GLY A 49 -4.79 -6.26 -3.50
N ILE A 50 -3.95 -5.70 -2.64
CA ILE A 50 -3.62 -4.28 -2.66
C ILE A 50 -2.20 -4.16 -3.20
N THR A 51 -2.05 -3.36 -4.24
CA THR A 51 -0.79 -3.05 -4.90
C THR A 51 -0.43 -1.60 -4.66
N VAL A 52 0.83 -1.33 -4.35
CA VAL A 52 1.38 0.02 -4.22
C VAL A 52 2.56 0.15 -5.16
N VAL A 53 2.52 1.13 -6.04
CA VAL A 53 3.57 1.42 -7.01
C VAL A 53 4.25 2.73 -6.65
N SER A 54 5.58 2.72 -6.56
CA SER A 54 6.38 3.93 -6.39
C SER A 54 6.45 4.73 -7.70
N THR A 55 6.15 6.03 -7.64
CA THR A 55 6.21 6.92 -8.82
C THR A 55 7.63 7.21 -9.29
N HIS A 56 8.65 7.05 -8.42
CA HIS A 56 10.04 7.39 -8.70
C HIS A 56 10.80 6.27 -9.42
N ASN A 57 10.79 5.07 -8.85
CA ASN A 57 11.54 3.92 -9.35
C ASN A 57 10.65 2.82 -9.93
N ARG A 58 9.32 3.00 -9.81
CA ARG A 58 8.31 2.05 -10.23
C ARG A 58 8.40 0.69 -9.54
N ASP A 59 8.92 0.65 -8.31
CA ASP A 59 8.88 -0.54 -7.50
C ASP A 59 7.45 -0.85 -7.08
N VAL A 60 7.11 -2.14 -7.12
CA VAL A 60 5.79 -2.66 -6.79
C VAL A 60 5.85 -3.38 -5.46
N ALA A 61 4.95 -3.05 -4.55
CA ALA A 61 4.76 -3.73 -3.29
C ALA A 61 3.32 -4.23 -3.16
N THR A 62 3.13 -5.41 -2.57
CA THR A 62 1.83 -6.03 -2.31
C THR A 62 1.59 -6.14 -0.80
N PRO A 63 1.16 -5.06 -0.13
CA PRO A 63 0.97 -5.04 1.33
C PRO A 63 -0.08 -6.04 1.82
N ALA A 64 -1.08 -6.36 1.00
CA ALA A 64 -2.08 -7.36 1.32
C ALA A 64 -2.48 -8.16 0.09
N ALA A 65 -2.71 -9.47 0.25
CA ALA A 65 -3.21 -10.36 -0.78
C ALA A 65 -3.95 -11.54 -0.13
N THR A 66 -5.05 -11.99 -0.74
CA THR A 66 -5.83 -13.15 -0.27
C THR A 66 -5.20 -14.47 -0.70
N HIS A 67 -4.35 -14.46 -1.73
CA HIS A 67 -3.65 -15.62 -2.29
C HIS A 67 -2.26 -15.21 -2.79
N GLU A 68 -1.47 -16.16 -3.27
CA GLU A 68 -0.17 -15.85 -3.86
C GLU A 68 -0.28 -15.30 -5.30
N TYR A 69 -1.36 -15.58 -6.03
CA TYR A 69 -1.53 -15.09 -7.40
C TYR A 69 -1.48 -13.56 -7.56
N PRO A 70 -2.12 -12.74 -6.71
CA PRO A 70 -1.93 -11.30 -6.73
C PRO A 70 -0.47 -10.88 -6.63
N ARG A 71 0.33 -11.53 -5.77
CA ARG A 71 1.78 -11.24 -5.62
C ARG A 71 2.57 -11.64 -6.85
N THR A 72 2.23 -12.79 -7.44
CA THR A 72 2.82 -13.24 -8.70
C THR A 72 2.57 -12.23 -9.81
N LEU A 73 1.32 -11.78 -9.98
CA LEU A 73 0.96 -10.79 -10.99
C LEU A 73 1.68 -9.44 -10.77
N ASP A 74 1.79 -8.98 -9.53
CA ASP A 74 2.53 -7.76 -9.20
C ASP A 74 4.03 -7.91 -9.52
N SER A 75 4.63 -9.06 -9.25
CA SER A 75 6.01 -9.36 -9.60
C SER A 75 6.24 -9.38 -11.11
N LEU A 76 5.26 -9.90 -11.88
CA LEU A 76 5.29 -9.90 -13.34
C LEU A 76 5.16 -8.47 -13.90
N GLN A 77 4.27 -7.66 -13.33
CA GLN A 77 4.16 -6.25 -13.69
C GLN A 77 5.49 -5.51 -13.45
N GLN A 78 6.12 -5.73 -12.31
CA GLN A 78 7.43 -5.14 -12.01
C GLN A 78 8.52 -5.63 -12.98
N LYS A 79 8.57 -6.93 -13.27
CA LYS A 79 9.53 -7.56 -14.19
C LYS A 79 9.45 -6.97 -15.60
N HIS A 80 8.26 -6.89 -16.14
CA HIS A 80 8.04 -6.44 -17.52
C HIS A 80 7.86 -4.93 -17.65
N ARG A 81 7.59 -4.24 -16.54
CA ARG A 81 7.14 -2.83 -16.52
C ARG A 81 5.90 -2.60 -17.38
N GLU A 82 5.07 -3.61 -17.43
CA GLU A 82 3.78 -3.67 -18.14
C GLU A 82 2.70 -4.12 -17.18
N GLY A 83 1.47 -3.63 -17.36
CA GLY A 83 0.30 -4.12 -16.63
C GLY A 83 -0.61 -3.04 -16.09
N PRO A 84 -1.82 -3.43 -15.64
CA PRO A 84 -2.86 -2.48 -15.26
C PRO A 84 -2.46 -1.56 -14.09
N CYS A 85 -1.66 -2.04 -13.14
CA CYS A 85 -1.21 -1.21 -12.01
C CYS A 85 -0.17 -0.16 -12.41
N TYR A 86 0.67 -0.46 -13.42
CA TYR A 86 1.61 0.50 -13.98
C TYR A 86 0.90 1.64 -14.70
N ASP A 87 -0.08 1.30 -15.53
CA ASP A 87 -0.82 2.29 -16.29
C ASP A 87 -1.78 3.07 -15.40
N ALA A 88 -2.39 2.44 -14.38
CA ALA A 88 -3.16 3.13 -13.35
C ALA A 88 -2.33 4.19 -12.60
N ALA A 89 -1.04 3.93 -12.39
CA ALA A 89 -0.12 4.88 -11.77
C ALA A 89 0.11 6.13 -12.64
N VAL A 90 -0.03 5.99 -13.97
CA VAL A 90 0.22 7.08 -14.94
C VAL A 90 -1.09 7.78 -15.32
N GLU A 91 -2.16 7.04 -15.55
CA GLU A 91 -3.39 7.53 -16.16
C GLU A 91 -4.50 7.88 -15.17
N HIS A 92 -4.32 7.55 -13.89
CA HIS A 92 -5.27 7.87 -12.82
C HIS A 92 -6.68 7.31 -13.03
N ASP A 93 -6.81 6.10 -13.56
CA ASP A 93 -8.09 5.48 -13.86
C ASP A 93 -8.20 4.03 -13.34
N SER A 94 -9.41 3.49 -13.35
CA SER A 94 -9.68 2.09 -13.06
C SER A 94 -9.61 1.27 -14.34
N TYR A 95 -9.04 0.08 -14.26
CA TYR A 95 -8.87 -0.80 -15.41
C TYR A 95 -9.69 -2.07 -15.26
N TYR A 96 -10.34 -2.45 -16.38
CA TYR A 96 -11.11 -3.68 -16.49
C TYR A 96 -10.56 -4.52 -17.63
N ILE A 97 -10.25 -5.77 -17.33
CA ILE A 97 -9.79 -6.79 -18.27
C ILE A 97 -10.79 -7.94 -18.19
N SER A 98 -11.75 -7.97 -19.14
CA SER A 98 -12.75 -9.02 -19.19
C SER A 98 -12.16 -10.36 -19.66
N HIS A 99 -11.20 -10.30 -20.59
CA HIS A 99 -10.55 -11.48 -21.18
C HIS A 99 -9.03 -11.28 -21.21
N LEU A 100 -8.32 -11.78 -20.19
CA LEU A 100 -6.87 -11.61 -20.13
C LEU A 100 -6.16 -12.21 -21.34
N ARG A 101 -6.69 -13.29 -21.90
CA ARG A 101 -6.12 -13.96 -23.09
C ARG A 101 -6.17 -13.07 -24.33
N GLU A 102 -7.12 -12.15 -24.43
CA GLU A 102 -7.33 -11.23 -25.54
C GLU A 102 -6.69 -9.86 -25.32
N GLU A 103 -6.16 -9.61 -24.15
CA GLU A 103 -5.56 -8.33 -23.79
C GLU A 103 -4.29 -8.05 -24.62
N THR A 104 -4.25 -6.91 -25.27
CA THR A 104 -3.17 -6.55 -26.21
C THR A 104 -2.24 -5.45 -25.70
N ARG A 105 -2.66 -4.70 -24.67
CA ARG A 105 -1.89 -3.57 -24.12
C ARG A 105 -0.58 -4.01 -23.47
N TRP A 106 -0.56 -5.21 -22.87
CA TRP A 106 0.56 -5.71 -22.06
C TRP A 106 0.95 -7.14 -22.46
N PRO A 107 1.58 -7.32 -23.65
CA PRO A 107 1.80 -8.66 -24.22
C PRO A 107 2.73 -9.55 -23.37
N SER A 108 3.81 -8.98 -22.81
CA SER A 108 4.76 -9.74 -22.00
C SER A 108 4.16 -10.12 -20.63
N PHE A 109 3.49 -9.17 -19.97
CA PHE A 109 2.75 -9.43 -18.74
C PHE A 109 1.65 -10.48 -18.96
N ARG A 110 0.84 -10.31 -20.00
CA ARG A 110 -0.24 -11.27 -20.34
C ARG A 110 0.29 -12.69 -20.50
N SER A 111 1.36 -12.86 -21.28
CA SER A 111 1.94 -14.17 -21.55
C SER A 111 2.33 -14.89 -20.28
N ASP A 112 3.13 -14.23 -19.43
CA ASP A 112 3.61 -14.82 -18.17
C ASP A 112 2.46 -14.99 -17.15
N ALA A 113 1.48 -14.08 -17.12
CA ALA A 113 0.33 -14.17 -16.23
C ALA A 113 -0.53 -15.41 -16.54
N LEU A 114 -0.79 -15.69 -17.81
CA LEU A 114 -1.55 -16.87 -18.25
C LEU A 114 -0.79 -18.20 -18.05
N ASP A 115 0.54 -18.14 -18.03
CA ASP A 115 1.38 -19.33 -17.80
C ASP A 115 1.49 -19.67 -16.29
N GLN A 116 1.53 -18.63 -15.43
CA GLN A 116 1.81 -18.79 -14.00
C GLN A 116 0.58 -18.72 -13.11
N THR A 117 -0.57 -18.29 -13.62
CA THR A 117 -1.80 -18.17 -12.84
C THR A 117 -3.04 -18.62 -13.63
N PRO A 118 -4.11 -19.05 -12.96
CA PRO A 118 -5.38 -19.37 -13.62
C PRO A 118 -6.22 -18.13 -13.99
N ILE A 119 -5.73 -16.92 -13.73
CA ILE A 119 -6.49 -15.68 -13.84
C ILE A 119 -6.91 -15.42 -15.29
N GLN A 120 -8.21 -15.12 -15.49
CA GLN A 120 -8.83 -14.83 -16.79
C GLN A 120 -9.39 -13.41 -16.89
N SER A 121 -9.81 -12.82 -15.76
CA SER A 121 -10.27 -11.44 -15.73
C SER A 121 -9.74 -10.68 -14.51
N ILE A 122 -9.58 -9.35 -14.67
CA ILE A 122 -9.02 -8.45 -13.65
C ILE A 122 -9.87 -7.18 -13.59
N ALA A 123 -10.17 -6.71 -12.38
CA ALA A 123 -10.69 -5.37 -12.13
C ALA A 123 -9.77 -4.65 -11.16
N ALA A 124 -9.15 -3.57 -11.60
CA ALA A 124 -8.23 -2.75 -10.83
C ALA A 124 -8.87 -1.39 -10.52
N PHE A 125 -8.99 -1.05 -9.25
CA PHE A 125 -9.57 0.20 -8.75
C PHE A 125 -8.50 1.04 -8.11
N GLN A 126 -8.31 2.26 -8.59
CA GLN A 126 -7.39 3.19 -7.96
C GLN A 126 -7.85 3.50 -6.52
N LEU A 127 -6.93 3.37 -5.55
CA LEU A 127 -7.19 3.70 -4.15
C LEU A 127 -6.79 5.14 -3.83
N PHE A 128 -5.58 5.50 -4.18
CA PHE A 128 -5.00 6.81 -3.89
C PHE A 128 -3.85 7.09 -4.85
N THR A 129 -3.60 8.37 -5.03
CA THR A 129 -2.39 8.88 -5.67
C THR A 129 -1.76 9.90 -4.73
N THR A 130 -0.51 9.70 -4.39
CA THR A 130 0.32 10.67 -3.69
C THR A 130 1.45 11.13 -4.62
N ARG A 131 2.29 12.06 -4.15
CA ARG A 131 3.47 12.47 -4.91
C ARG A 131 4.41 11.30 -5.20
N ASP A 132 4.49 10.34 -4.29
CA ASP A 132 5.53 9.30 -4.28
C ASP A 132 4.98 7.90 -4.58
N THR A 133 3.67 7.67 -4.44
CA THR A 133 3.06 6.35 -4.61
C THR A 133 1.65 6.41 -5.18
N VAL A 134 1.29 5.37 -5.94
CA VAL A 134 -0.09 5.08 -6.35
C VAL A 134 -0.49 3.74 -5.77
N GLY A 135 -1.70 3.67 -5.21
CA GLY A 135 -2.28 2.43 -4.70
C GLY A 135 -3.46 1.97 -5.53
N ALA A 136 -3.64 0.65 -5.64
CA ALA A 136 -4.78 0.03 -6.29
C ALA A 136 -5.32 -1.15 -5.48
N LEU A 137 -6.65 -1.29 -5.44
CA LEU A 137 -7.33 -2.53 -5.10
C LEU A 137 -7.52 -3.33 -6.38
N ASN A 138 -7.01 -4.53 -6.41
CA ASN A 138 -7.14 -5.43 -7.54
C ASN A 138 -8.00 -6.62 -7.16
N LEU A 139 -8.99 -6.92 -7.99
CA LEU A 139 -9.82 -8.11 -7.94
C LEU A 139 -9.47 -8.99 -9.14
N TYR A 140 -9.44 -10.28 -8.90
CA TYR A 140 -9.06 -11.28 -9.90
C TYR A 140 -10.05 -12.42 -9.92
N SER A 141 -10.29 -12.96 -11.11
CA SER A 141 -11.12 -14.14 -11.31
C SER A 141 -10.44 -15.14 -12.25
N ASP A 142 -10.64 -16.42 -12.00
CA ASP A 142 -10.29 -17.52 -12.90
C ASP A 142 -11.33 -17.75 -14.02
N VAL A 143 -12.39 -16.94 -14.03
CA VAL A 143 -13.43 -16.91 -15.08
C VAL A 143 -13.29 -15.62 -15.89
N SER A 144 -13.43 -15.73 -17.20
CA SER A 144 -13.49 -14.56 -18.10
C SER A 144 -14.80 -13.80 -17.90
N ASP A 145 -14.74 -12.47 -18.09
CA ASP A 145 -15.87 -11.55 -17.99
C ASP A 145 -16.63 -11.64 -16.65
N ALA A 146 -15.90 -11.87 -15.57
CA ALA A 146 -16.46 -12.10 -14.24
C ALA A 146 -17.00 -10.83 -13.57
N PHE A 147 -16.58 -9.63 -14.02
CA PHE A 147 -16.89 -8.36 -13.34
C PHE A 147 -17.92 -7.55 -14.12
N ASP A 148 -19.19 -7.73 -13.78
CA ASP A 148 -20.30 -6.95 -14.32
C ASP A 148 -20.40 -5.54 -13.67
N GLN A 149 -21.46 -4.80 -13.95
CA GLN A 149 -21.65 -3.46 -13.42
C GLN A 149 -21.82 -3.45 -11.89
N GLU A 150 -22.49 -4.44 -11.32
CA GLU A 150 -22.66 -4.56 -9.85
C GLU A 150 -21.32 -4.79 -9.18
N SER A 151 -20.51 -5.69 -9.72
CA SER A 151 -19.14 -5.96 -9.25
C SER A 151 -18.26 -4.73 -9.29
N ARG A 152 -18.37 -3.91 -10.33
CA ARG A 152 -17.62 -2.66 -10.49
C ARG A 152 -18.06 -1.62 -9.47
N ASP A 153 -19.36 -1.45 -9.28
CA ASP A 153 -19.91 -0.48 -8.29
C ASP A 153 -19.48 -0.85 -6.86
N LEU A 154 -19.55 -2.12 -6.49
CA LEU A 154 -19.04 -2.62 -5.22
C LEU A 154 -17.51 -2.43 -5.11
N GLY A 155 -16.77 -2.71 -6.16
CA GLY A 155 -15.32 -2.51 -6.20
C GLY A 155 -14.91 -1.07 -5.91
N TYR A 156 -15.62 -0.07 -6.44
CA TYR A 156 -15.40 1.35 -6.10
C TYR A 156 -15.64 1.64 -4.63
N ILE A 157 -16.63 1.02 -4.00
CA ILE A 157 -16.94 1.22 -2.59
C ILE A 157 -15.83 0.62 -1.72
N PHE A 158 -15.44 -0.62 -2.01
CA PHE A 158 -14.33 -1.27 -1.31
C PHE A 158 -13.02 -0.51 -1.50
N SER A 159 -12.77 0.04 -2.70
CA SER A 159 -11.58 0.86 -2.95
C SER A 159 -11.55 2.14 -2.13
N ALA A 160 -12.67 2.85 -2.01
CA ALA A 160 -12.78 4.05 -1.17
C ALA A 160 -12.52 3.73 0.31
N HIS A 161 -13.01 2.59 0.79
CA HIS A 161 -12.75 2.12 2.15
C HIS A 161 -11.28 1.75 2.35
N ALA A 162 -10.70 0.99 1.42
CA ALA A 162 -9.29 0.62 1.44
C ALA A 162 -8.37 1.85 1.46
N ALA A 163 -8.72 2.91 0.70
CA ALA A 163 -8.00 4.17 0.72
C ALA A 163 -8.03 4.85 2.10
N THR A 164 -9.17 4.78 2.79
CA THR A 164 -9.33 5.33 4.15
C THR A 164 -8.46 4.58 5.15
N VAL A 165 -8.52 3.25 5.14
CA VAL A 165 -7.70 2.37 6.00
C VAL A 165 -6.21 2.60 5.71
N TRP A 166 -5.81 2.65 4.44
CA TRP A 166 -4.42 2.92 4.05
C TRP A 166 -3.93 4.27 4.57
N SER A 167 -4.75 5.32 4.45
CA SER A 167 -4.41 6.66 4.93
C SER A 167 -4.22 6.71 6.45
N ALA A 168 -5.03 5.96 7.19
CA ALA A 168 -4.88 5.82 8.65
C ALA A 168 -3.57 5.10 9.02
N LEU A 169 -3.21 4.06 8.25
CA LEU A 169 -1.95 3.33 8.32
C LEU A 169 -0.75 4.24 8.19
N GLN A 170 -0.70 4.95 7.08
CA GLN A 170 0.43 5.83 6.75
C GLN A 170 0.63 6.90 7.83
N ARG A 171 -0.46 7.50 8.34
CA ARG A 171 -0.37 8.45 9.45
C ARG A 171 0.17 7.82 10.73
N GLY A 172 -0.27 6.61 11.05
CA GLY A 172 0.21 5.87 12.23
C GLY A 172 1.71 5.54 12.13
N GLU A 173 2.18 5.10 10.97
CA GLU A 173 3.60 4.81 10.73
C GLU A 173 4.47 6.08 10.77
N GLN A 174 4.00 7.15 10.13
CA GLN A 174 4.68 8.45 10.18
C GLN A 174 4.81 8.97 11.61
N PHE A 175 3.75 8.84 12.41
CA PHE A 175 3.76 9.26 13.80
C PHE A 175 4.72 8.42 14.64
N ARG A 176 4.71 7.08 14.50
CA ARG A 176 5.66 6.18 15.19
C ARG A 176 7.11 6.47 14.78
N SER A 177 7.35 6.67 13.49
CA SER A 177 8.67 7.02 12.96
C SER A 177 9.17 8.36 13.51
N ALA A 178 8.28 9.36 13.60
CA ALA A 178 8.61 10.67 14.17
C ALA A 178 8.96 10.57 15.67
N LEU A 179 8.22 9.78 16.44
CA LEU A 179 8.52 9.52 17.86
C LEU A 179 9.87 8.81 18.04
N ALA A 180 10.09 7.71 17.31
CA ALA A 180 11.36 6.98 17.34
C ALA A 180 12.55 7.88 16.96
N SER A 181 12.37 8.71 15.93
CA SER A 181 13.40 9.67 15.52
C SER A 181 13.68 10.70 16.62
N ARG A 182 12.63 11.20 17.30
CA ARG A 182 12.78 12.14 18.42
C ARG A 182 13.56 11.54 19.57
N ASP A 183 13.27 10.29 19.93
CA ASP A 183 13.95 9.59 21.01
C ASP A 183 15.42 9.37 20.67
N THR A 184 15.74 8.89 19.47
CA THR A 184 17.11 8.69 19.01
C THR A 184 17.89 10.00 18.96
N ILE A 185 17.28 11.09 18.46
CA ILE A 185 17.90 12.43 18.47
C ILE A 185 18.10 12.92 19.90
N GLY A 186 17.17 12.61 20.82
CA GLY A 186 17.30 12.94 22.25
C GLY A 186 18.49 12.24 22.91
N GLN A 187 18.67 10.95 22.64
CA GLN A 187 19.81 10.16 23.13
C GLN A 187 21.14 10.69 22.58
N ALA A 188 21.26 10.85 21.26
CA ALA A 188 22.43 11.40 20.61
C ALA A 188 22.80 12.80 21.14
N LYS A 189 21.80 13.64 21.37
CA LYS A 189 21.96 14.97 21.97
C LYS A 189 22.52 14.88 23.38
N GLY A 190 21.99 13.95 24.22
CA GLY A 190 22.49 13.70 25.58
C GLY A 190 23.96 13.29 25.58
N MET A 191 24.34 12.37 24.71
CA MET A 191 25.74 11.92 24.54
C MET A 191 26.68 13.06 24.14
N ILE A 192 26.27 13.92 23.21
CA ILE A 192 27.08 15.10 22.82
C ILE A 192 27.21 16.08 23.98
N MET A 193 26.11 16.32 24.71
CA MET A 193 26.14 17.21 25.90
C MET A 193 27.15 16.73 26.95
N GLU A 194 27.16 15.42 27.24
CA GLU A 194 28.08 14.82 28.19
C GLU A 194 29.54 14.90 27.68
N ARG A 195 29.77 14.42 26.47
CA ARG A 195 31.13 14.27 25.92
C ARG A 195 31.85 15.60 25.67
N TYR A 196 31.10 16.62 25.28
CA TYR A 196 31.69 17.93 24.90
C TYR A 196 31.35 19.06 25.89
N SER A 197 30.66 18.76 26.99
CA SER A 197 30.24 19.74 28.02
C SER A 197 29.50 20.94 27.43
N VAL A 198 28.62 20.68 26.46
CA VAL A 198 27.79 21.68 25.77
C VAL A 198 26.32 21.59 26.21
N ASN A 199 25.56 22.69 26.05
CA ASN A 199 24.14 22.67 26.37
C ASN A 199 23.30 22.00 25.26
N ALA A 200 22.00 21.74 25.54
CA ALA A 200 21.09 21.04 24.66
C ALA A 200 20.89 21.71 23.28
N ILE A 201 20.97 23.03 23.20
CA ILE A 201 20.86 23.81 21.97
C ILE A 201 22.11 23.62 21.11
N GLN A 202 23.28 23.74 21.72
CA GLN A 202 24.56 23.55 21.06
C GLN A 202 24.73 22.11 20.56
N ALA A 203 24.33 21.12 21.34
CA ALA A 203 24.36 19.72 20.94
C ALA A 203 23.46 19.45 19.72
N PHE A 204 22.27 20.04 19.66
CA PHE A 204 21.37 19.92 18.51
C PHE A 204 21.94 20.61 17.29
N GLU A 205 22.54 21.79 17.43
CA GLU A 205 23.19 22.50 16.31
C GLU A 205 24.38 21.73 15.73
N LEU A 206 25.14 21.01 16.56
CA LEU A 206 26.20 20.12 16.09
C LEU A 206 25.64 18.98 15.22
N LEU A 207 24.57 18.30 15.68
CA LEU A 207 23.90 17.27 14.90
C LEU A 207 23.35 17.81 13.59
N ARG A 208 22.74 18.99 13.61
CA ARG A 208 22.20 19.67 12.42
C ARG A 208 23.28 19.99 11.40
N ARG A 209 24.42 20.52 11.87
CA ARG A 209 25.58 20.84 11.02
C ARG A 209 26.13 19.58 10.36
N LEU A 210 26.37 18.51 11.12
CA LEU A 210 26.80 17.22 10.60
C LEU A 210 25.85 16.68 9.53
N SER A 211 24.55 16.75 9.77
CA SER A 211 23.53 16.34 8.81
C SER A 211 23.60 17.14 7.51
N GLN A 212 23.80 18.46 7.60
CA GLN A 212 23.91 19.33 6.43
C GLN A 212 25.23 19.10 5.64
N GLU A 213 26.35 18.98 6.33
CA GLU A 213 27.67 18.79 5.72
C GLU A 213 27.80 17.41 5.04
N SER A 214 27.20 16.37 5.64
CA SER A 214 27.24 15.00 5.11
C SER A 214 26.11 14.70 4.12
N ASN A 215 25.11 15.58 3.98
CA ASN A 215 23.86 15.34 3.25
C ASN A 215 23.12 14.07 3.69
N VAL A 216 23.22 13.72 4.99
CA VAL A 216 22.56 12.58 5.63
C VAL A 216 21.46 13.10 6.54
N ARG A 217 20.32 12.42 6.60
CA ARG A 217 19.19 12.84 7.45
C ARG A 217 19.60 12.88 8.93
N LEU A 218 19.14 13.90 9.65
CA LEU A 218 19.55 14.16 11.04
C LEU A 218 19.31 12.96 11.96
N HIS A 219 18.17 12.25 11.83
CA HIS A 219 17.88 11.06 12.62
C HIS A 219 18.84 9.90 12.32
N GLU A 220 19.35 9.80 11.10
CA GLU A 220 20.33 8.79 10.70
C GLU A 220 21.71 9.08 11.31
N ILE A 221 22.14 10.35 11.32
CA ILE A 221 23.34 10.78 12.05
C ILE A 221 23.22 10.47 13.53
N ALA A 222 22.05 10.77 14.12
CA ALA A 222 21.79 10.48 15.53
C ALA A 222 21.83 8.96 15.81
N ARG A 223 21.25 8.13 14.94
CA ARG A 223 21.27 6.67 15.05
C ARG A 223 22.69 6.12 15.01
N GLN A 224 23.49 6.55 14.02
CA GLN A 224 24.88 6.13 13.91
C GLN A 224 25.70 6.48 15.14
N LEU A 225 25.44 7.65 15.73
CA LEU A 225 26.15 8.10 16.95
C LEU A 225 25.81 7.24 18.15
N VAL A 226 24.53 6.90 18.33
CA VAL A 226 24.04 6.03 19.41
C VAL A 226 24.54 4.60 19.25
N GLU A 227 24.49 4.04 18.03
CA GLU A 227 24.92 2.67 17.75
C GLU A 227 26.45 2.49 17.89
N ASN A 228 27.25 3.48 17.51
CA ASN A 228 28.71 3.42 17.66
C ASN A 228 29.19 3.46 19.12
N ASP A 229 28.43 4.09 20.01
CA ASP A 229 28.76 4.13 21.45
C ASP A 229 28.19 2.90 22.22
N HIS A 230 27.10 2.31 21.72
CA HIS A 230 26.49 1.12 22.26
C HIS A 230 26.26 0.10 21.14
N PRO A 231 27.31 -0.62 20.66
CA PRO A 231 27.12 -1.64 19.64
C PRO A 231 26.16 -2.70 20.16
N SER A 232 24.97 -2.78 19.54
CA SER A 232 23.94 -3.77 19.81
C SER A 232 24.48 -5.16 19.42
N GLY A 233 25.11 -5.87 20.38
CA GLY A 233 25.64 -7.19 20.09
C GLY A 233 26.77 -7.71 20.97
N ALA A 234 26.90 -7.22 22.20
CA ALA A 234 27.78 -7.86 23.19
C ALA A 234 26.94 -8.41 24.36
N ARG A 235 26.24 -9.54 24.13
CA ARG A 235 25.87 -10.53 25.15
C ARG A 235 25.82 -11.90 24.50
#